data_490c2a3255c7e2361591453e22571a4f
#
_entry.id   490c2a3255c7e2361591453e22571a4f
#
_cell.length_a   1.000
_cell.length_b   1.000
_cell.length_c   1.000
_cell.angle_alpha   90.00
_cell.angle_beta   90.00
_cell.angle_gamma   90.00
#
_symmetry.space_group_name_H-M   'P 1'
#
loop_
_entity.id
_entity.type
_entity.pdbx_description
1 polymer ?
#
loop_
_entity_poly.entity_id
_entity_poly.type
_entity_poly.pdbx_seq_one_letter_code
_entity_poly.pdbx_strand_id
1 'polypeptide(L)'
;MNNEEFDLMDELYFVQPFSYLLETLNWEEELLLTNLQSLYSQGYIKCLDDPDKERFGEVDIFNEGTSLYFLATKKGLMAHNTL
;
A
#
# COMPACT_ATOMS: atom_id res chain seq x y z
N MET A 1 9.21 10.12 3.35
CA MET A 1 8.74 8.74 3.67
C MET A 1 9.39 8.30 4.98
N ASN A 2 8.58 7.89 5.97
CA ASN A 2 9.12 7.42 7.24
C ASN A 2 9.59 5.96 7.13
N ASN A 3 10.13 5.41 8.22
CA ASN A 3 10.69 4.05 8.19
C ASN A 3 9.64 2.99 7.88
N GLU A 4 8.45 3.08 8.48
CA GLU A 4 7.37 2.13 8.22
C GLU A 4 6.90 2.23 6.77
N GLU A 5 6.72 3.42 6.27
CA GLU A 5 6.33 3.62 4.86
C GLU A 5 7.38 3.05 3.91
N PHE A 6 8.65 3.26 4.23
CA PHE A 6 9.75 2.74 3.43
C PHE A 6 9.74 1.20 3.39
N ASP A 7 9.57 0.57 4.56
CA ASP A 7 9.50 -0.89 4.65
C ASP A 7 8.29 -1.46 3.91
N LEU A 8 7.15 -0.78 4.03
CA LEU A 8 5.93 -1.18 3.32
C LEU A 8 6.12 -1.09 1.81
N MET A 9 6.74 -0.01 1.33
CA MET A 9 7.01 0.16 -0.10
C MET A 9 7.90 -0.95 -0.67
N ASP A 10 8.83 -1.49 0.12
CA ASP A 10 9.66 -2.61 -0.31
C ASP A 10 8.82 -3.82 -0.75
N GLU A 11 7.64 -3.99 -0.14
CA GLU A 11 6.77 -5.12 -0.45
C GLU A 11 5.84 -4.87 -1.64
N LEU A 12 5.77 -3.62 -2.13
CA LEU A 12 4.76 -3.23 -3.11
C LEU A 12 5.30 -3.02 -4.53
N TYR A 13 6.49 -3.54 -4.82
CA TYR A 13 6.99 -3.59 -6.19
C TYR A 13 6.17 -4.55 -7.04
N PHE A 14 5.46 -5.47 -6.40
CA PHE A 14 4.49 -6.37 -7.02
C PHE A 14 3.16 -6.22 -6.31
N VAL A 15 2.07 -6.55 -6.99
CA VAL A 15 0.73 -6.52 -6.40
C VAL A 15 0.67 -7.47 -5.22
N GLN A 16 0.21 -6.97 -4.07
CA GLN A 16 0.09 -7.77 -2.85
C GLN A 16 -1.25 -7.54 -2.17
N PRO A 17 -1.91 -8.61 -1.68
CA PRO A 17 -3.11 -8.46 -0.88
C PRO A 17 -2.77 -7.99 0.53
N PHE A 18 -3.74 -7.38 1.19
CA PHE A 18 -3.60 -6.90 2.57
C PHE A 18 -3.07 -8.01 3.51
N SER A 19 -3.63 -9.22 3.39
CA SER A 19 -3.22 -10.34 4.25
C SER A 19 -1.74 -10.68 4.15
N TYR A 20 -1.17 -10.61 2.95
CA TYR A 20 0.25 -10.84 2.74
C TYR A 20 1.09 -9.79 3.46
N LEU A 21 0.68 -8.53 3.34
CA LEU A 21 1.41 -7.43 3.97
C LEU A 21 1.37 -7.54 5.49
N LEU A 22 0.20 -7.87 6.02
CA LEU A 22 0.02 -8.01 7.47
C LEU A 22 0.92 -9.12 8.03
N GLU A 23 0.96 -10.26 7.33
CA GLU A 23 1.75 -11.42 7.74
C GLU A 23 3.25 -11.14 7.59
N THR A 24 3.64 -10.56 6.45
CA THR A 24 5.06 -10.35 6.13
C THR A 24 5.71 -9.30 7.01
N LEU A 25 5.00 -8.19 7.25
CA LEU A 25 5.52 -7.10 8.08
C LEU A 25 5.34 -7.37 9.56
N ASN A 26 4.41 -8.25 9.90
CA ASN A 26 4.09 -8.59 11.29
C ASN A 26 3.71 -7.35 12.12
N TRP A 27 2.96 -6.45 11.49
CA TRP A 27 2.46 -5.25 12.15
C TRP A 27 1.05 -5.46 12.69
N GLU A 28 0.64 -4.59 13.62
CA GLU A 28 -0.77 -4.44 13.98
C GLU A 28 -1.55 -3.97 12.75
N GLU A 29 -2.79 -4.44 12.61
CA GLU A 29 -3.64 -4.09 11.48
C GLU A 29 -3.80 -2.58 11.34
N GLU A 30 -4.03 -1.88 12.46
CA GLU A 30 -4.21 -0.43 12.45
C GLU A 30 -2.97 0.31 11.95
N LEU A 31 -1.78 -0.14 12.34
CA LEU A 31 -0.54 0.45 11.86
C LEU A 31 -0.40 0.28 10.35
N LEU A 32 -0.72 -0.90 9.83
CA LEU A 32 -0.66 -1.17 8.39
C LEU A 32 -1.66 -0.28 7.64
N LEU A 33 -2.91 -0.20 8.11
CA LEU A 33 -3.92 0.64 7.48
C LEU A 33 -3.51 2.11 7.46
N THR A 34 -2.95 2.60 8.58
CA THR A 34 -2.49 3.99 8.68
C THR A 34 -1.41 4.30 7.66
N ASN A 35 -0.44 3.40 7.52
CA ASN A 35 0.65 3.60 6.56
C ASN A 35 0.18 3.45 5.11
N LEU A 36 -0.72 2.51 4.83
CA LEU A 36 -1.32 2.38 3.50
C LEU A 36 -2.09 3.64 3.13
N GLN A 37 -2.88 4.18 4.06
CA GLN A 37 -3.62 5.41 3.81
C GLN A 37 -2.68 6.58 3.53
N SER A 38 -1.61 6.70 4.28
CA SER A 38 -0.62 7.76 4.08
C SER A 38 0.02 7.67 2.69
N LEU A 39 0.48 6.48 2.30
CA LEU A 39 1.08 6.28 0.99
C LEU A 39 0.08 6.53 -0.15
N TYR A 40 -1.15 6.07 0.04
CA TYR A 40 -2.21 6.27 -0.94
C TYR A 40 -2.51 7.77 -1.13
N SER A 41 -2.62 8.51 -0.03
CA SER A 41 -2.90 9.94 -0.07
C SER A 41 -1.80 10.74 -0.76
N GLN A 42 -0.57 10.26 -0.69
CA GLN A 42 0.58 10.88 -1.34
C GLN A 42 0.70 10.48 -2.82
N GLY A 43 -0.12 9.55 -3.28
CA GLY A 43 -0.06 9.06 -4.66
C GLY A 43 1.04 8.04 -4.89
N TYR A 44 1.61 7.47 -3.83
CA TYR A 44 2.72 6.52 -3.92
C TYR A 44 2.27 5.10 -4.16
N ILE A 45 1.03 4.76 -3.83
CA ILE A 45 0.45 3.44 -4.10
C ILE A 45 -0.94 3.59 -4.70
N LYS A 46 -1.39 2.53 -5.35
CA LYS A 46 -2.76 2.41 -5.85
C LYS A 46 -3.39 1.15 -5.29
N CYS A 47 -4.72 1.13 -5.30
CA CYS A 47 -5.53 0.04 -4.79
C CYS A 47 -6.17 -0.74 -5.93
N LEU A 48 -6.31 -2.05 -5.75
CA LEU A 48 -6.92 -2.93 -6.75
C LEU A 48 -7.94 -3.83 -6.04
N ASP A 49 -9.05 -4.11 -6.75
CA ASP A 49 -10.06 -5.07 -6.25
C ASP A 49 -9.55 -6.49 -6.34
N ASP A 50 -8.75 -6.78 -7.37
CA ASP A 50 -8.04 -8.04 -7.54
C ASP A 50 -6.74 -7.74 -8.31
N PRO A 51 -5.84 -8.72 -8.49
CA PRO A 51 -4.53 -8.45 -9.12
C PRO A 51 -4.59 -7.81 -10.51
N ASP A 52 -5.69 -7.97 -11.21
CA ASP A 52 -5.83 -7.47 -12.58
C ASP A 52 -6.78 -6.29 -12.69
N LYS A 53 -7.35 -5.81 -11.58
CA LYS A 53 -8.41 -4.81 -11.64
C LYS A 53 -8.15 -3.65 -10.69
N GLU A 54 -7.64 -2.56 -11.25
CA GLU A 54 -7.38 -1.35 -10.47
C GLU A 54 -8.69 -0.66 -10.06
N ARG A 55 -8.72 -0.19 -8.82
CA ARG A 55 -9.83 0.60 -8.31
C ARG A 55 -9.56 2.07 -8.59
N PHE A 56 -10.47 2.74 -9.29
CA PHE A 56 -10.38 4.17 -9.58
C PHE A 56 -11.28 4.97 -8.65
N GLY A 57 -10.98 6.27 -8.53
CA GLY A 57 -11.70 7.15 -7.61
C GLY A 57 -11.11 7.07 -6.21
N GLU A 58 -11.77 7.70 -5.24
CA GLU A 58 -11.32 7.68 -3.87
C GLU A 58 -11.62 6.35 -3.20
N VAL A 59 -10.67 5.87 -2.41
CA VAL A 59 -10.79 4.63 -1.66
C VAL A 59 -10.63 4.94 -0.18
N ASP A 60 -11.56 4.44 0.62
CA ASP A 60 -11.47 4.53 2.08
C ASP A 60 -10.72 3.29 2.59
N ILE A 61 -9.41 3.44 2.74
CA ILE A 61 -8.55 2.31 3.11
C ILE A 61 -8.90 1.78 4.50
N PHE A 62 -9.28 2.64 5.44
CA PHE A 62 -9.63 2.17 6.79
C PHE A 62 -10.84 1.23 6.78
N ASN A 63 -11.80 1.45 5.88
CA ASN A 63 -13.01 0.62 5.79
C ASN A 63 -12.88 -0.52 4.77
N GLU A 64 -12.10 -0.35 3.72
CA GLU A 64 -12.04 -1.31 2.61
C GLU A 64 -10.71 -2.04 2.49
N GLY A 65 -9.66 -1.52 3.12
CA GLY A 65 -8.28 -1.95 2.87
C GLY A 65 -8.03 -3.42 3.08
N THR A 66 -8.69 -4.05 4.04
CA THR A 66 -8.47 -5.47 4.34
C THR A 66 -8.88 -6.39 3.20
N SER A 67 -9.72 -5.93 2.27
CA SER A 67 -10.17 -6.70 1.13
C SER A 67 -9.50 -6.31 -0.18
N LEU A 68 -8.56 -5.38 -0.14
CA LEU A 68 -7.93 -4.84 -1.34
C LEU A 68 -6.53 -5.39 -1.57
N TYR A 69 -6.05 -5.20 -2.79
CA TYR A 69 -4.66 -5.40 -3.17
C TYR A 69 -4.01 -4.03 -3.36
N PHE A 70 -2.70 -3.99 -3.24
CA PHE A 70 -1.95 -2.74 -3.31
C PHE A 70 -0.73 -2.90 -4.22
N LEU A 71 -0.33 -1.80 -4.85
CA LEU A 71 0.82 -1.78 -5.76
C LEU A 71 1.41 -0.38 -5.76
N ALA A 72 2.74 -0.29 -5.76
CA ALA A 72 3.41 1.00 -5.89
C ALA A 72 3.11 1.63 -7.25
N THR A 73 2.91 2.95 -7.24
CA THR A 73 2.83 3.72 -8.49
C THR A 73 4.24 4.05 -8.95
N LYS A 74 4.36 4.55 -10.18
CA LYS A 74 5.65 5.06 -10.68
C LYS A 74 6.22 6.13 -9.74
N LYS A 75 5.36 7.05 -9.29
CA LYS A 75 5.74 8.10 -8.33
C LYS A 75 6.28 7.50 -7.04
N GLY A 76 5.61 6.46 -6.54
CA GLY A 76 6.04 5.77 -5.32
C GLY A 76 7.38 5.08 -5.48
N LEU A 77 7.58 4.39 -6.60
CA LEU A 77 8.85 3.72 -6.90
C LEU A 77 10.00 4.74 -6.99
N MET A 78 9.75 5.86 -7.63
CA MET A 78 10.77 6.91 -7.75
C MET A 78 11.11 7.51 -6.38
N ALA A 79 10.11 7.79 -5.56
CA ALA A 79 10.31 8.34 -4.22
C ALA A 79 11.09 7.36 -3.35
N HIS A 80 10.77 6.07 -3.43
CA HIS A 80 11.43 5.02 -2.66
C HIS A 80 12.90 4.84 -3.08
N ASN A 81 13.20 4.98 -4.36
CA ASN A 81 14.54 4.74 -4.90
C ASN A 81 15.48 5.94 -4.79
N THR A 82 14.99 7.12 -4.43
CA THR A 82 15.83 8.32 -4.31
C THR A 82 16.29 8.59 -2.88
N LEU A 83 15.96 7.73 -1.96
CA LEU A 83 16.34 7.89 -0.56
C LEU A 83 17.69 7.24 -0.23
#